data_fd3d89d8965a01452f4f76e72b60e952
#
_entry.id   fd3d89d8965a01452f4f76e72b60e952
#
_cell.length_a   1.000
_cell.length_b   1.000
_cell.length_c   1.000
_cell.angle_alpha   90.00
_cell.angle_beta   90.00
_cell.angle_gamma   90.00
#
_symmetry.space_group_name_H-M   'P 1'
#
loop_
_entity.id
_entity.type
_entity.pdbx_description
1 polymer ?
#
loop_
_entity_poly.entity_id
_entity_poly.type
_entity_poly.pdbx_seq_one_letter_code
_entity_poly.pdbx_strand_id
1 'polypeptide(L)'
;FEEFSKKLNDSNKEEIDKTWKPYKEQLQRDLDILKNSIEQQKATAIKNSERFNSKIEDLLNATSGMQEDAQNLTRALKGDTKQQGDWGEQILKRALEDAGLIESLEYELQPSYKGKDGNQLRPDAVIKLSDGRNIIIDSKVSLTAYERYVRSDNDEDMKDLLKEHINSIKNHVKQLSEKGYSDIEELDSPDFIFIFVPIDSALSLALSNDWSVQELANEKKIAFMTPIHLISILKMTAYMWRVDKQQKHAEKVADRAGLLLDKYSNFSEAFSNIAEKLEDAMESYDVAHKRLTDGKGSLHTQMELLEEAGMKGKKSLTKPKSLD
;
A
#
# COMPACT_ATOMS: atom_id res chain seq x y z
N PHE A 1 23.27 24.91 57.06
CA PHE A 1 22.63 23.59 56.89
C PHE A 1 21.60 23.60 55.73
N GLU A 2 20.72 24.60 55.68
CA GLU A 2 19.79 24.80 54.59
C GLU A 2 20.48 25.04 53.22
N GLU A 3 21.61 25.75 53.23
CA GLU A 3 22.41 26.04 52.05
C GLU A 3 23.09 24.78 51.47
N PHE A 4 23.48 23.85 52.35
CA PHE A 4 24.11 22.58 51.96
C PHE A 4 23.09 21.58 51.43
N SER A 5 21.91 21.48 52.05
CA SER A 5 20.79 20.66 51.58
C SER A 5 20.30 21.15 50.22
N LYS A 6 20.26 22.45 49.99
CA LYS A 6 19.90 23.06 48.70
C LYS A 6 20.95 22.80 47.64
N LYS A 7 22.24 22.84 47.97
CA LYS A 7 23.34 22.49 47.06
C LYS A 7 23.36 21.02 46.68
N LEU A 8 23.04 20.10 47.61
CA LEU A 8 22.94 18.66 47.31
C LEU A 8 21.74 18.37 46.40
N ASN A 9 20.61 19.01 46.66
CA ASN A 9 19.42 18.87 45.83
C ASN A 9 19.61 19.45 44.42
N ASP A 10 20.30 20.56 44.31
CA ASP A 10 20.64 21.19 43.03
C ASP A 10 21.73 20.39 42.27
N SER A 11 22.71 19.80 42.98
CA SER A 11 23.75 18.95 42.40
C SER A 11 23.17 17.63 41.86
N ASN A 12 22.30 16.96 42.62
CA ASN A 12 21.61 15.75 42.17
C ASN A 12 20.68 16.03 41.02
N LYS A 13 20.00 17.19 41.01
CA LYS A 13 19.15 17.62 39.90
C LYS A 13 19.97 17.93 38.66
N GLU A 14 21.14 18.54 38.80
CA GLU A 14 22.06 18.76 37.67
C GLU A 14 22.67 17.45 37.14
N GLU A 15 22.95 16.48 37.97
CA GLU A 15 23.50 15.19 37.56
C GLU A 15 22.44 14.31 36.90
N ILE A 16 21.22 14.32 37.42
CA ILE A 16 20.06 13.70 36.80
C ILE A 16 19.78 14.37 35.43
N ASP A 17 19.73 15.68 35.36
CA ASP A 17 19.55 16.42 34.11
C ASP A 17 20.69 16.16 33.11
N LYS A 18 21.95 16.09 33.56
CA LYS A 18 23.11 15.74 32.71
C LYS A 18 23.01 14.33 32.14
N THR A 19 22.53 13.38 32.94
CA THR A 19 22.35 11.98 32.49
C THR A 19 21.18 11.83 31.52
N TRP A 20 20.10 12.62 31.72
CA TRP A 20 18.89 12.56 30.91
C TRP A 20 18.92 13.38 29.62
N LYS A 21 19.67 14.46 29.61
CA LYS A 21 19.78 15.37 28.46
C LYS A 21 20.16 14.65 27.17
N PRO A 22 21.14 13.71 27.14
CA PRO A 22 21.48 12.97 25.95
C PRO A 22 20.33 12.09 25.41
N TYR A 23 19.58 11.44 26.32
CA TYR A 23 18.46 10.58 25.95
C TYR A 23 17.28 11.38 25.42
N LYS A 24 16.97 12.52 26.03
CA LYS A 24 15.95 13.45 25.58
C LYS A 24 16.29 14.04 24.20
N GLU A 25 17.54 14.42 23.98
CA GLU A 25 18.02 14.91 22.70
C GLU A 25 18.03 13.82 21.62
N GLN A 26 18.32 12.57 22.01
CA GLN A 26 18.26 11.45 21.08
C GLN A 26 16.82 11.12 20.68
N LEU A 27 15.90 11.10 21.63
CA LEU A 27 14.47 10.89 21.36
C LEU A 27 13.90 11.99 20.45
N GLN A 28 14.30 13.24 20.70
CA GLN A 28 13.89 14.38 19.86
C GLN A 28 14.42 14.23 18.42
N ARG A 29 15.66 13.80 18.25
CA ARG A 29 16.25 13.48 16.94
C ARG A 29 15.49 12.34 16.23
N ASP A 30 15.14 11.28 16.95
CA ASP A 30 14.42 10.14 16.40
C ASP A 30 12.99 10.55 15.97
N LEU A 31 12.32 11.40 16.75
CA LEU A 31 11.01 11.97 16.39
C LEU A 31 11.11 12.90 15.17
N ASP A 32 12.15 13.71 15.07
CA ASP A 32 12.39 14.58 13.91
C ASP A 32 12.70 13.76 12.65
N ILE A 33 13.46 12.67 12.76
CA ILE A 33 13.71 11.72 11.67
C ILE A 33 12.40 11.07 11.21
N LEU A 34 11.55 10.64 12.14
CA LEU A 34 10.24 10.05 11.84
C LEU A 34 9.33 11.06 11.13
N LYS A 35 9.26 12.29 11.64
CA LYS A 35 8.49 13.39 11.04
C LYS A 35 8.96 13.70 9.62
N ASN A 36 10.27 13.83 9.43
CA ASN A 36 10.86 14.07 8.11
C ASN A 36 10.60 12.91 7.15
N SER A 37 10.62 11.66 7.63
CA SER A 37 10.30 10.48 6.83
C SER A 37 8.83 10.49 6.36
N ILE A 38 7.90 10.88 7.23
CA ILE A 38 6.47 11.03 6.89
C ILE A 38 6.26 12.16 5.86
N GLU A 39 6.95 13.29 6.01
CA GLU A 39 6.88 14.40 5.05
C GLU A 39 7.48 14.03 3.68
N GLN A 40 8.59 13.30 3.66
CA GLN A 40 9.17 12.75 2.43
C GLN A 40 8.25 11.75 1.75
N GLN A 41 7.55 10.90 2.50
CA GLN A 41 6.56 9.98 1.93
C GLN A 41 5.39 10.73 1.31
N LYS A 42 4.87 11.79 1.95
CA LYS A 42 3.83 12.65 1.38
C LYS A 42 4.30 13.34 0.10
N ALA A 43 5.48 13.94 0.10
CA ALA A 43 6.07 14.58 -1.08
C ALA A 43 6.28 13.59 -2.23
N THR A 44 6.71 12.36 -1.91
CA THR A 44 6.89 11.28 -2.90
C THR A 44 5.54 10.83 -3.48
N ALA A 45 4.49 10.77 -2.68
CA ALA A 45 3.15 10.43 -3.14
C ALA A 45 2.60 11.49 -4.12
N ILE A 46 2.78 12.79 -3.83
CA ILE A 46 2.39 13.88 -4.72
C ILE A 46 3.19 13.80 -6.04
N LYS A 47 4.50 13.66 -5.96
CA LYS A 47 5.38 13.54 -7.15
C LYS A 47 5.08 12.30 -8.00
N ASN A 48 4.65 11.21 -7.36
CA ASN A 48 4.19 10.03 -8.07
C ASN A 48 2.85 10.25 -8.78
N SER A 49 1.95 11.06 -8.22
CA SER A 49 0.70 11.46 -8.86
C SER A 49 0.94 12.33 -10.12
N GLU A 50 1.87 13.28 -10.04
CA GLU A 50 2.25 14.11 -11.19
C GLU A 50 2.93 13.28 -12.29
N ARG A 51 3.83 12.38 -11.92
CA ARG A 51 4.44 11.41 -12.87
C ARG A 51 3.43 10.46 -13.48
N PHE A 52 2.39 10.12 -12.74
CA PHE A 52 1.30 9.29 -13.25
C PHE A 52 0.53 10.01 -14.37
N ASN A 53 0.17 11.28 -14.15
CA ASN A 53 -0.52 12.08 -15.18
C ASN A 53 0.34 12.27 -16.43
N SER A 54 1.64 12.56 -16.28
CA SER A 54 2.57 12.66 -17.40
C SER A 54 2.69 11.33 -18.17
N LYS A 55 2.74 10.21 -17.46
CA LYS A 55 2.78 8.89 -18.12
C LYS A 55 1.48 8.49 -18.79
N ILE A 56 0.32 8.99 -18.34
CA ILE A 56 -0.94 8.84 -19.08
C ILE A 56 -0.87 9.56 -20.43
N GLU A 57 -0.34 10.77 -20.45
CA GLU A 57 -0.13 11.54 -21.68
C GLU A 57 0.83 10.85 -22.66
N ASP A 58 1.95 10.36 -22.19
CA ASP A 58 2.92 9.60 -23.00
C ASP A 58 2.29 8.35 -23.65
N LEU A 59 1.32 7.74 -22.95
CA LEU A 59 0.65 6.53 -23.42
C LEU A 59 -0.50 6.80 -24.36
N LEU A 60 -1.22 7.89 -24.16
CA LEU A 60 -2.19 8.33 -25.17
C LEU A 60 -1.47 8.54 -26.52
N ASN A 61 -0.25 9.06 -26.48
CA ASN A 61 0.60 9.23 -27.66
C ASN A 61 1.12 7.89 -28.23
N ALA A 62 1.53 6.95 -27.37
CA ALA A 62 1.98 5.61 -27.80
C ALA A 62 0.83 4.75 -28.32
N THR A 63 -0.38 4.94 -27.81
CA THR A 63 -1.57 4.18 -28.22
C THR A 63 -2.05 4.61 -29.61
N SER A 64 -1.79 5.85 -30.05
CA SER A 64 -2.07 6.27 -31.42
C SER A 64 -1.24 5.46 -32.43
N GLY A 65 0.02 5.12 -32.13
CA GLY A 65 0.83 4.21 -32.91
C GLY A 65 0.30 2.77 -32.96
N MET A 66 -0.17 2.24 -31.85
CA MET A 66 -0.81 0.91 -31.80
C MET A 66 -2.08 0.84 -32.64
N GLN A 67 -2.86 1.92 -32.69
CA GLN A 67 -4.09 1.97 -33.49
C GLN A 67 -3.79 1.97 -35.00
N GLU A 68 -2.72 2.65 -35.41
CA GLU A 68 -2.25 2.65 -36.81
C GLU A 68 -1.68 1.27 -37.19
N ASP A 69 -0.89 0.65 -36.33
CA ASP A 69 -0.40 -0.73 -36.52
C ASP A 69 -1.54 -1.74 -36.57
N ALA A 70 -2.59 -1.58 -35.74
CA ALA A 70 -3.76 -2.42 -35.73
C ALA A 70 -4.54 -2.32 -37.05
N GLN A 71 -4.72 -1.13 -37.60
CA GLN A 71 -5.36 -0.92 -38.90
C GLN A 71 -4.53 -1.48 -40.06
N ASN A 72 -3.24 -1.27 -40.04
CA ASN A 72 -2.32 -1.76 -41.08
C ASN A 72 -2.26 -3.30 -41.09
N LEU A 73 -2.25 -3.93 -39.93
CA LEU A 73 -2.20 -5.38 -39.81
C LEU A 73 -3.54 -6.04 -40.17
N THR A 74 -4.68 -5.39 -39.85
CA THR A 74 -6.01 -5.86 -40.32
C THR A 74 -6.09 -5.89 -41.84
N ARG A 75 -5.45 -4.93 -42.50
CA ARG A 75 -5.32 -4.96 -43.99
C ARG A 75 -4.40 -6.08 -44.47
N ALA A 76 -3.45 -6.54 -43.68
CA ALA A 76 -2.50 -7.59 -44.01
C ALA A 76 -3.04 -9.00 -43.69
N LEU A 77 -3.88 -9.17 -42.67
CA LEU A 77 -4.48 -10.44 -42.25
C LEU A 77 -5.75 -10.74 -43.09
N LYS A 78 -5.58 -11.17 -44.34
CA LYS A 78 -6.69 -11.53 -45.25
C LYS A 78 -7.52 -12.69 -44.70
N GLY A 79 -8.73 -12.40 -44.17
CA GLY A 79 -9.82 -13.38 -44.00
C GLY A 79 -9.59 -14.55 -43.04
N ASP A 80 -8.45 -14.62 -42.35
CA ASP A 80 -8.15 -15.68 -41.40
C ASP A 80 -8.58 -15.27 -39.99
N THR A 81 -9.79 -15.69 -39.62
CA THR A 81 -10.38 -15.43 -38.29
C THR A 81 -9.53 -15.94 -37.11
N LYS A 82 -8.75 -17.01 -37.35
CA LYS A 82 -7.87 -17.54 -36.31
C LYS A 82 -6.67 -16.61 -36.06
N GLN A 83 -6.03 -16.13 -37.12
CA GLN A 83 -4.92 -15.18 -37.01
C GLN A 83 -5.37 -13.84 -36.41
N GLN A 84 -6.60 -13.38 -36.72
CA GLN A 84 -7.19 -12.19 -36.10
C GLN A 84 -7.42 -12.38 -34.59
N GLY A 85 -7.85 -13.57 -34.15
CA GLY A 85 -8.00 -13.92 -32.74
C GLY A 85 -6.67 -13.95 -32.01
N ASP A 86 -5.68 -14.69 -32.51
CA ASP A 86 -4.35 -14.81 -31.97
C ASP A 86 -3.66 -13.43 -31.84
N TRP A 87 -3.88 -12.56 -32.82
CA TRP A 87 -3.37 -11.21 -32.81
C TRP A 87 -4.06 -10.33 -31.72
N GLY A 88 -5.38 -10.41 -31.56
CA GLY A 88 -6.11 -9.71 -30.51
C GLY A 88 -5.60 -10.10 -29.11
N GLU A 89 -5.34 -11.38 -28.91
CA GLU A 89 -4.73 -11.90 -27.67
C GLU A 89 -3.30 -11.35 -27.45
N GLN A 90 -2.49 -11.21 -28.51
CA GLN A 90 -1.15 -10.61 -28.40
C GLN A 90 -1.19 -9.13 -28.06
N ILE A 91 -2.14 -8.35 -28.62
CA ILE A 91 -2.33 -6.93 -28.23
C ILE A 91 -2.75 -6.84 -26.77
N LEU A 92 -3.68 -7.69 -26.33
CA LEU A 92 -4.12 -7.74 -24.94
C LEU A 92 -2.93 -8.03 -24.01
N LYS A 93 -2.14 -9.04 -24.31
CA LYS A 93 -0.94 -9.41 -23.54
C LYS A 93 0.06 -8.24 -23.46
N ARG A 94 0.38 -7.64 -24.61
CA ARG A 94 1.31 -6.50 -24.66
C ARG A 94 0.80 -5.30 -23.87
N ALA A 95 -0.51 -5.01 -23.94
CA ALA A 95 -1.11 -3.94 -23.15
C ALA A 95 -0.99 -4.17 -21.63
N LEU A 96 -1.15 -5.45 -21.18
CA LEU A 96 -0.98 -5.84 -19.77
C LEU A 96 0.47 -5.66 -19.32
N GLU A 97 1.44 -6.10 -20.13
CA GLU A 97 2.88 -5.95 -19.86
C GLU A 97 3.29 -4.46 -19.81
N ASP A 98 2.88 -3.66 -20.78
CA ASP A 98 3.19 -2.24 -20.89
C ASP A 98 2.54 -1.40 -19.78
N ALA A 99 1.44 -1.87 -19.19
CA ALA A 99 0.81 -1.25 -18.04
C ALA A 99 1.64 -1.39 -16.76
N GLY A 100 2.62 -2.30 -16.74
CA GLY A 100 3.50 -2.56 -15.61
C GLY A 100 2.84 -3.38 -14.51
N LEU A 101 1.82 -4.17 -14.84
CA LEU A 101 1.22 -5.17 -13.96
C LEU A 101 2.10 -6.42 -13.88
N ILE A 102 2.04 -7.10 -12.74
CA ILE A 102 2.83 -8.32 -12.47
C ILE A 102 1.97 -9.55 -12.77
N GLU A 103 2.40 -10.36 -13.75
CA GLU A 103 1.75 -11.63 -14.08
C GLU A 103 1.68 -12.55 -12.86
N SER A 104 0.64 -13.35 -12.77
CA SER A 104 0.30 -14.24 -11.66
C SER A 104 -0.08 -13.54 -10.34
N LEU A 105 0.28 -12.28 -10.12
CA LEU A 105 -0.05 -11.51 -8.92
C LEU A 105 -1.20 -10.53 -9.18
N GLU A 106 -1.08 -9.72 -10.22
CA GLU A 106 -2.01 -8.62 -10.55
C GLU A 106 -2.87 -8.95 -11.78
N TYR A 107 -2.42 -9.87 -12.64
CA TYR A 107 -3.23 -10.43 -13.73
C TYR A 107 -2.84 -11.88 -14.05
N GLU A 108 -3.73 -12.60 -14.73
CA GLU A 108 -3.51 -13.93 -15.27
C GLU A 108 -3.98 -13.98 -16.72
N LEU A 109 -3.18 -14.64 -17.58
CA LEU A 109 -3.55 -14.89 -18.98
C LEU A 109 -4.09 -16.31 -19.12
N GLN A 110 -5.22 -16.42 -19.82
CA GLN A 110 -5.90 -17.68 -20.12
C GLN A 110 -6.01 -18.64 -18.92
N PRO A 111 -6.35 -18.13 -17.71
CA PRO A 111 -6.53 -19.01 -16.56
C PRO A 111 -7.71 -19.95 -16.78
N SER A 112 -7.68 -21.10 -16.10
CA SER A 112 -8.72 -22.11 -16.25
C SER A 112 -9.45 -22.28 -14.93
N TYR A 113 -10.76 -22.05 -14.94
CA TYR A 113 -11.67 -22.15 -13.80
C TYR A 113 -12.70 -23.23 -14.01
N LYS A 114 -13.29 -23.72 -12.93
CA LYS A 114 -14.44 -24.62 -12.97
C LYS A 114 -15.72 -23.79 -12.87
N GLY A 115 -16.61 -23.92 -13.86
CA GLY A 115 -17.98 -23.38 -13.76
C GLY A 115 -18.85 -24.24 -12.84
N LYS A 116 -19.99 -23.71 -12.43
CA LYS A 116 -20.98 -24.43 -11.58
C LYS A 116 -21.44 -25.77 -12.17
N ASP A 117 -21.50 -25.87 -13.48
CA ASP A 117 -21.88 -27.09 -14.19
C ASP A 117 -20.73 -28.07 -14.41
N GLY A 118 -19.56 -27.85 -13.81
CA GLY A 118 -18.36 -28.63 -13.99
C GLY A 118 -17.63 -28.38 -15.32
N ASN A 119 -18.12 -27.47 -16.14
CA ASN A 119 -17.48 -27.06 -17.38
C ASN A 119 -16.22 -26.25 -17.10
N GLN A 120 -15.21 -26.40 -17.96
CA GLN A 120 -13.98 -25.63 -17.89
C GLN A 120 -14.18 -24.27 -18.57
N LEU A 121 -14.02 -23.21 -17.83
CA LEU A 121 -14.13 -21.82 -18.28
C LEU A 121 -12.73 -21.21 -18.40
N ARG A 122 -12.45 -20.60 -19.55
CA ARG A 122 -11.12 -20.05 -19.85
C ARG A 122 -11.26 -18.66 -20.46
N PRO A 123 -11.29 -17.60 -19.62
CA PRO A 123 -11.21 -16.23 -20.11
C PRO A 123 -9.82 -15.93 -20.69
N ASP A 124 -9.73 -14.96 -21.60
CA ASP A 124 -8.45 -14.60 -22.22
C ASP A 124 -7.53 -13.87 -21.23
N ALA A 125 -8.09 -13.05 -20.34
CA ALA A 125 -7.36 -12.47 -19.21
C ALA A 125 -8.27 -12.23 -18.00
N VAL A 126 -7.67 -12.30 -16.81
CA VAL A 126 -8.29 -11.88 -15.54
C VAL A 126 -7.35 -10.90 -14.86
N ILE A 127 -7.85 -9.71 -14.54
CA ILE A 127 -7.13 -8.67 -13.82
C ILE A 127 -7.63 -8.65 -12.38
N LYS A 128 -6.71 -8.74 -11.42
CA LYS A 128 -7.01 -8.72 -9.99
C LYS A 128 -6.95 -7.29 -9.48
N LEU A 129 -8.01 -6.83 -8.82
CA LEU A 129 -8.05 -5.52 -8.17
C LEU A 129 -7.53 -5.61 -6.73
N SER A 130 -7.04 -4.49 -6.19
CA SER A 130 -6.49 -4.43 -4.83
C SER A 130 -7.51 -4.70 -3.73
N ASP A 131 -8.79 -4.53 -4.03
CA ASP A 131 -9.92 -4.81 -3.14
C ASP A 131 -10.42 -6.26 -3.19
N GLY A 132 -9.74 -7.12 -3.97
CA GLY A 132 -10.07 -8.54 -4.12
C GLY A 132 -11.01 -8.84 -5.29
N ARG A 133 -11.63 -7.83 -5.91
CA ARG A 133 -12.47 -8.02 -7.12
C ARG A 133 -11.61 -8.32 -8.33
N ASN A 134 -12.26 -8.90 -9.36
CA ASN A 134 -11.60 -9.31 -10.59
C ASN A 134 -12.28 -8.68 -11.81
N ILE A 135 -11.50 -8.37 -12.85
CA ILE A 135 -12.00 -7.94 -14.16
C ILE A 135 -11.72 -9.08 -15.12
N ILE A 136 -12.78 -9.57 -15.78
CA ILE A 136 -12.69 -10.61 -16.81
C ILE A 136 -12.67 -9.95 -18.17
N ILE A 137 -11.72 -10.34 -19.03
CA ILE A 137 -11.58 -9.86 -20.41
C ILE A 137 -11.62 -11.04 -21.36
N ASP A 138 -12.46 -10.93 -22.40
CA ASP A 138 -12.53 -11.85 -23.53
C ASP A 138 -12.25 -11.06 -24.83
N SER A 139 -11.32 -11.54 -25.66
CA SER A 139 -10.79 -10.77 -26.80
C SER A 139 -11.30 -11.26 -28.17
N LYS A 140 -12.25 -12.17 -28.21
CA LYS A 140 -12.64 -12.89 -29.43
C LYS A 140 -13.70 -12.20 -30.29
N VAL A 141 -13.46 -11.00 -30.78
CA VAL A 141 -14.34 -10.34 -31.73
C VAL A 141 -13.88 -10.60 -33.17
N SER A 142 -14.78 -11.15 -34.00
CA SER A 142 -14.52 -11.30 -35.45
C SER A 142 -14.59 -9.95 -36.15
N LEU A 143 -13.50 -9.56 -36.80
CA LEU A 143 -13.38 -8.31 -37.57
C LEU A 143 -13.49 -8.53 -39.08
N THR A 144 -13.83 -9.75 -39.54
CA THR A 144 -13.84 -10.10 -40.95
C THR A 144 -14.82 -9.25 -41.76
N ALA A 145 -16.04 -9.03 -41.24
CA ALA A 145 -17.02 -8.17 -41.90
C ALA A 145 -16.61 -6.70 -41.95
N TYR A 146 -15.94 -6.21 -40.84
CA TYR A 146 -15.38 -4.88 -40.81
C TYR A 146 -14.24 -4.69 -41.81
N GLU A 147 -13.34 -5.66 -41.97
CA GLU A 147 -12.27 -5.65 -42.95
C GLU A 147 -12.79 -5.55 -44.37
N ARG A 148 -13.80 -6.35 -44.69
CA ARG A 148 -14.48 -6.34 -46.01
C ARG A 148 -15.18 -5.00 -46.24
N TYR A 149 -15.84 -4.43 -45.21
CA TYR A 149 -16.47 -3.12 -45.26
C TYR A 149 -15.49 -2.02 -45.64
N VAL A 150 -14.34 -1.96 -44.96
CA VAL A 150 -13.31 -0.92 -45.19
C VAL A 150 -12.68 -1.04 -46.59
N ARG A 151 -12.72 -2.23 -47.22
CA ARG A 151 -12.16 -2.48 -48.57
C ARG A 151 -13.17 -2.36 -49.71
N SER A 152 -14.45 -2.28 -49.40
CA SER A 152 -15.47 -2.18 -50.40
C SER A 152 -15.56 -0.74 -50.94
N ASP A 153 -15.62 -0.62 -52.27
CA ASP A 153 -15.87 0.64 -52.96
C ASP A 153 -17.32 0.73 -53.45
N ASN A 154 -18.15 -0.29 -53.15
CA ASN A 154 -19.54 -0.37 -53.59
C ASN A 154 -20.49 -0.07 -52.42
N ASP A 155 -21.32 0.95 -52.54
CA ASP A 155 -22.24 1.42 -51.49
C ASP A 155 -23.29 0.37 -51.09
N GLU A 156 -23.74 -0.53 -51.98
CA GLU A 156 -24.68 -1.60 -51.63
C GLU A 156 -23.99 -2.70 -50.82
N ASP A 157 -22.81 -3.13 -51.22
CA ASP A 157 -22.00 -4.11 -50.49
C ASP A 157 -21.63 -3.58 -49.12
N MET A 158 -21.28 -2.29 -48.99
CA MET A 158 -20.96 -1.65 -47.72
C MET A 158 -22.13 -1.71 -46.74
N LYS A 159 -23.37 -1.50 -47.17
CA LYS A 159 -24.55 -1.61 -46.29
C LYS A 159 -24.74 -3.00 -45.72
N ASP A 160 -24.55 -4.02 -46.54
CA ASP A 160 -24.73 -5.41 -46.13
C ASP A 160 -23.56 -5.86 -45.22
N LEU A 161 -22.33 -5.47 -45.54
CA LEU A 161 -21.15 -5.72 -44.71
C LEU A 161 -21.23 -5.03 -43.35
N LEU A 162 -21.81 -3.82 -43.30
CA LEU A 162 -22.07 -3.12 -42.03
C LEU A 162 -23.06 -3.89 -41.17
N LYS A 163 -24.16 -4.38 -41.75
CA LYS A 163 -25.13 -5.23 -41.02
C LYS A 163 -24.48 -6.51 -40.51
N GLU A 164 -23.65 -7.15 -41.34
CA GLU A 164 -22.93 -8.36 -41.01
C GLU A 164 -21.97 -8.09 -39.80
N HIS A 165 -21.24 -6.97 -39.82
CA HIS A 165 -20.37 -6.54 -38.74
C HIS A 165 -21.12 -6.31 -37.42
N ILE A 166 -22.23 -5.55 -37.46
CA ILE A 166 -23.07 -5.28 -36.30
C ILE A 166 -23.63 -6.60 -35.74
N ASN A 167 -24.11 -7.49 -36.56
CA ASN A 167 -24.65 -8.79 -36.18
C ASN A 167 -23.54 -9.68 -35.57
N SER A 168 -22.32 -9.61 -36.09
CA SER A 168 -21.16 -10.34 -35.54
C SER A 168 -20.88 -9.90 -34.09
N ILE A 169 -20.88 -8.60 -33.81
CA ILE A 169 -20.68 -8.09 -32.45
C ILE A 169 -21.85 -8.50 -31.54
N LYS A 170 -23.11 -8.36 -31.97
CA LYS A 170 -24.28 -8.79 -31.20
C LYS A 170 -24.24 -10.27 -30.84
N ASN A 171 -23.85 -11.11 -31.80
CA ASN A 171 -23.73 -12.56 -31.58
C ASN A 171 -22.62 -12.87 -30.58
N HIS A 172 -21.50 -12.14 -30.65
CA HIS A 172 -20.41 -12.31 -29.68
C HIS A 172 -20.86 -11.94 -28.26
N VAL A 173 -21.60 -10.83 -28.10
CA VAL A 173 -22.19 -10.45 -26.82
C VAL A 173 -23.07 -11.54 -26.23
N LYS A 174 -23.96 -12.13 -27.10
CA LYS A 174 -24.85 -13.25 -26.69
C LYS A 174 -24.04 -14.46 -26.25
N GLN A 175 -23.11 -14.91 -27.10
CA GLN A 175 -22.26 -16.07 -26.81
C GLN A 175 -21.45 -15.89 -25.53
N LEU A 176 -20.90 -14.69 -25.30
CA LEU A 176 -20.15 -14.40 -24.09
C LEU A 176 -21.04 -14.43 -22.83
N SER A 177 -22.27 -13.89 -22.94
CA SER A 177 -23.23 -13.95 -21.83
C SER A 177 -23.64 -15.38 -21.42
N GLU A 178 -23.56 -16.32 -22.36
CA GLU A 178 -23.88 -17.74 -22.15
C GLU A 178 -22.70 -18.55 -21.59
N LYS A 179 -21.47 -18.01 -21.63
CA LYS A 179 -20.28 -18.72 -21.10
C LYS A 179 -20.28 -18.90 -19.57
N GLY A 180 -21.10 -18.17 -18.83
CA GLY A 180 -21.22 -18.32 -17.39
C GLY A 180 -20.00 -17.84 -16.59
N TYR A 181 -19.23 -16.88 -17.09
CA TYR A 181 -18.09 -16.32 -16.35
C TYR A 181 -18.49 -15.63 -15.04
N SER A 182 -19.73 -15.14 -14.95
CA SER A 182 -20.30 -14.61 -13.70
C SER A 182 -20.49 -15.65 -12.61
N ASP A 183 -20.44 -16.95 -12.95
CA ASP A 183 -20.72 -18.06 -12.06
C ASP A 183 -19.45 -18.74 -11.51
N ILE A 184 -18.28 -18.18 -11.80
CA ILE A 184 -16.99 -18.66 -11.28
C ILE A 184 -16.89 -18.29 -9.80
N GLU A 185 -17.03 -19.28 -8.91
CA GLU A 185 -16.97 -19.05 -7.45
C GLU A 185 -15.61 -18.56 -6.95
N GLU A 186 -14.53 -18.91 -7.66
CA GLU A 186 -13.15 -18.54 -7.30
C GLU A 186 -12.85 -17.06 -7.60
N LEU A 187 -13.67 -16.42 -8.44
CA LEU A 187 -13.58 -15.01 -8.76
C LEU A 187 -14.75 -14.31 -8.06
N ASP A 188 -14.43 -13.37 -7.17
CA ASP A 188 -15.43 -12.45 -6.66
C ASP A 188 -15.94 -11.67 -7.86
N SER A 189 -17.11 -12.11 -8.40
CA SER A 189 -17.57 -11.82 -9.75
C SER A 189 -17.67 -10.32 -9.98
N PRO A 190 -17.01 -9.80 -11.04
CA PRO A 190 -17.20 -8.41 -11.41
C PRO A 190 -18.64 -8.18 -11.85
N ASP A 191 -19.14 -6.99 -11.61
CA ASP A 191 -20.44 -6.57 -12.12
C ASP A 191 -20.54 -6.61 -13.65
N PHE A 192 -19.38 -6.61 -14.33
CA PHE A 192 -19.26 -6.59 -15.80
C PHE A 192 -18.12 -7.49 -16.29
N ILE A 193 -18.35 -8.10 -17.47
CA ILE A 193 -17.35 -8.78 -18.28
C ILE A 193 -16.98 -7.86 -19.44
N PHE A 194 -15.68 -7.76 -19.78
CA PHE A 194 -15.22 -6.88 -20.83
C PHE A 194 -14.96 -7.65 -22.13
N ILE A 195 -15.55 -7.17 -23.23
CA ILE A 195 -15.18 -7.59 -24.59
C ILE A 195 -14.07 -6.66 -25.08
N PHE A 196 -12.90 -7.22 -25.36
CA PHE A 196 -11.80 -6.49 -25.96
C PHE A 196 -11.94 -6.43 -27.46
N VAL A 197 -12.09 -5.21 -28.00
CA VAL A 197 -12.16 -4.95 -29.45
C VAL A 197 -10.84 -4.28 -29.87
N PRO A 198 -9.94 -4.97 -30.56
CA PRO A 198 -8.59 -4.45 -30.83
C PRO A 198 -8.57 -3.26 -31.80
N ILE A 199 -9.67 -2.93 -32.46
CA ILE A 199 -9.81 -1.82 -33.43
C ILE A 199 -10.93 -0.89 -32.99
N ASP A 200 -10.57 0.31 -32.58
CA ASP A 200 -11.46 1.35 -32.07
C ASP A 200 -12.51 1.78 -33.11
N SER A 201 -12.07 1.97 -34.35
CA SER A 201 -12.95 2.35 -35.47
C SER A 201 -13.98 1.27 -35.82
N ALA A 202 -13.69 -0.01 -35.59
CA ALA A 202 -14.66 -1.09 -35.83
C ALA A 202 -15.81 -1.02 -34.79
N LEU A 203 -15.48 -0.78 -33.52
CA LEU A 203 -16.48 -0.59 -32.47
C LEU A 203 -17.28 0.69 -32.71
N SER A 204 -16.62 1.81 -33.01
CA SER A 204 -17.24 3.11 -33.27
C SER A 204 -18.19 3.03 -34.44
N LEU A 205 -17.83 2.33 -35.52
CA LEU A 205 -18.69 2.13 -36.69
C LEU A 205 -19.98 1.39 -36.30
N ALA A 206 -19.89 0.31 -35.55
CA ALA A 206 -21.06 -0.45 -35.12
C ALA A 206 -21.99 0.37 -34.21
N LEU A 207 -21.44 1.04 -33.18
CA LEU A 207 -22.21 1.81 -32.21
C LEU A 207 -22.86 3.07 -32.82
N SER A 208 -22.19 3.72 -33.77
CA SER A 208 -22.74 4.91 -34.46
C SER A 208 -23.89 4.56 -35.42
N ASN A 209 -23.94 3.34 -35.92
CA ASN A 209 -24.98 2.92 -36.83
C ASN A 209 -26.11 2.12 -36.14
N ASP A 210 -25.84 1.46 -35.05
CA ASP A 210 -26.85 0.72 -34.29
C ASP A 210 -26.53 0.71 -32.77
N TRP A 211 -27.16 1.64 -32.05
CA TRP A 211 -27.00 1.77 -30.61
C TRP A 211 -27.53 0.56 -29.81
N SER A 212 -28.40 -0.25 -30.41
CA SER A 212 -28.92 -1.47 -29.76
C SER A 212 -27.83 -2.50 -29.43
N VAL A 213 -26.66 -2.38 -30.05
CA VAL A 213 -25.45 -3.15 -29.67
C VAL A 213 -25.03 -2.84 -28.21
N GLN A 214 -25.00 -1.55 -27.86
CA GLN A 214 -24.65 -1.10 -26.49
C GLN A 214 -25.74 -1.46 -25.49
N GLU A 215 -27.02 -1.34 -25.88
CA GLU A 215 -28.16 -1.71 -25.03
C GLU A 215 -28.12 -3.21 -24.69
N LEU A 216 -27.90 -4.06 -25.71
CA LEU A 216 -27.73 -5.50 -25.51
C LEU A 216 -26.55 -5.85 -24.62
N ALA A 217 -25.42 -5.18 -24.78
CA ALA A 217 -24.25 -5.42 -23.96
C ALA A 217 -24.55 -5.05 -22.50
N ASN A 218 -25.14 -3.90 -22.24
CA ASN A 218 -25.53 -3.45 -20.91
C ASN A 218 -26.53 -4.41 -20.24
N GLU A 219 -27.55 -4.86 -20.97
CA GLU A 219 -28.51 -5.87 -20.48
C GLU A 219 -27.80 -7.15 -20.00
N LYS A 220 -26.75 -7.56 -20.70
CA LYS A 220 -25.98 -8.76 -20.40
C LYS A 220 -24.80 -8.51 -19.43
N LYS A 221 -24.70 -7.32 -18.88
CA LYS A 221 -23.58 -6.91 -18.02
C LYS A 221 -22.20 -7.06 -18.71
N ILE A 222 -22.18 -6.74 -19.98
CA ILE A 222 -20.98 -6.76 -20.82
C ILE A 222 -20.62 -5.31 -21.18
N ALA A 223 -19.35 -4.97 -21.10
CA ALA A 223 -18.82 -3.68 -21.50
C ALA A 223 -17.78 -3.85 -22.62
N PHE A 224 -17.80 -2.95 -23.60
CA PHE A 224 -16.78 -2.94 -24.64
C PHE A 224 -15.53 -2.20 -24.17
N MET A 225 -14.36 -2.71 -24.54
CA MET A 225 -13.07 -2.17 -24.22
C MET A 225 -12.16 -2.19 -25.45
N THR A 226 -11.61 -1.05 -25.80
CA THR A 226 -10.60 -0.91 -26.86
C THR A 226 -9.20 -0.77 -26.22
N PRO A 227 -8.11 -0.87 -26.99
CA PRO A 227 -6.75 -0.75 -26.46
C PRO A 227 -6.54 0.50 -25.60
N ILE A 228 -7.11 1.64 -25.99
CA ILE A 228 -6.97 2.91 -25.26
C ILE A 228 -7.67 2.85 -23.89
N HIS A 229 -8.88 2.27 -23.86
CA HIS A 229 -9.62 2.07 -22.61
C HIS A 229 -8.93 1.05 -21.70
N LEU A 230 -8.44 -0.05 -22.28
CA LEU A 230 -7.72 -1.10 -21.56
C LEU A 230 -6.51 -0.51 -20.85
N ILE A 231 -5.63 0.19 -21.57
CA ILE A 231 -4.41 0.79 -20.99
C ILE A 231 -4.77 1.76 -19.86
N SER A 232 -5.82 2.57 -20.01
CA SER A 232 -6.27 3.52 -19.00
C SER A 232 -6.74 2.80 -17.73
N ILE A 233 -7.54 1.74 -17.85
CA ILE A 233 -8.03 0.93 -16.72
C ILE A 233 -6.89 0.20 -16.05
N LEU A 234 -5.98 -0.43 -16.81
CA LEU A 234 -4.84 -1.15 -16.28
C LEU A 234 -3.93 -0.26 -15.44
N LYS A 235 -3.68 0.97 -15.89
CA LYS A 235 -2.86 1.92 -15.13
C LYS A 235 -3.56 2.43 -13.89
N MET A 236 -4.86 2.66 -13.97
CA MET A 236 -5.63 2.99 -12.79
C MET A 236 -5.57 1.85 -11.77
N THR A 237 -5.69 0.61 -12.21
CA THR A 237 -5.55 -0.58 -11.37
C THR A 237 -4.15 -0.68 -10.74
N ALA A 238 -3.09 -0.52 -11.53
CA ALA A 238 -1.71 -0.52 -11.02
C ALA A 238 -1.46 0.61 -10.02
N TYR A 239 -2.09 1.77 -10.23
CA TYR A 239 -2.05 2.88 -9.27
C TYR A 239 -2.77 2.52 -7.97
N MET A 240 -3.97 1.95 -8.05
CA MET A 240 -4.75 1.50 -6.87
C MET A 240 -3.97 0.48 -6.05
N TRP A 241 -3.33 -0.51 -6.67
CA TRP A 241 -2.46 -1.48 -6.00
C TRP A 241 -1.31 -0.80 -5.25
N ARG A 242 -0.72 0.22 -5.86
CA ARG A 242 0.39 0.96 -5.25
C ARG A 242 -0.07 1.77 -4.04
N VAL A 243 -1.22 2.43 -4.14
CA VAL A 243 -1.83 3.19 -3.04
C VAL A 243 -2.20 2.27 -1.89
N ASP A 244 -2.82 1.13 -2.16
CA ASP A 244 -3.18 0.12 -1.15
C ASP A 244 -1.95 -0.41 -0.40
N LYS A 245 -0.88 -0.75 -1.12
CA LYS A 245 0.39 -1.16 -0.50
C LYS A 245 0.98 -0.07 0.40
N GLN A 246 0.92 1.19 -0.02
CA GLN A 246 1.41 2.33 0.78
C GLN A 246 0.55 2.54 2.03
N GLN A 247 -0.77 2.45 1.91
CA GLN A 247 -1.68 2.59 3.04
C GLN A 247 -1.45 1.49 4.08
N LYS A 248 -1.43 0.22 3.67
CA LYS A 248 -1.15 -0.91 4.55
C LYS A 248 0.22 -0.81 5.24
N HIS A 249 1.21 -0.25 4.54
CA HIS A 249 2.52 0.00 5.15
C HIS A 249 2.45 1.12 6.20
N ALA A 250 1.76 2.22 5.91
CA ALA A 250 1.59 3.33 6.84
C ALA A 250 0.83 2.91 8.11
N GLU A 251 -0.22 2.10 7.99
CA GLU A 251 -0.97 1.53 9.11
C GLU A 251 -0.05 0.69 10.02
N LYS A 252 0.76 -0.22 9.44
CA LYS A 252 1.72 -1.02 10.21
C LYS A 252 2.77 -0.18 10.94
N VAL A 253 3.20 0.94 10.34
CA VAL A 253 4.14 1.87 10.99
C VAL A 253 3.45 2.59 12.15
N ALA A 254 2.22 3.05 11.96
CA ALA A 254 1.43 3.71 13.01
C ALA A 254 1.18 2.79 14.21
N ASP A 255 0.80 1.53 13.97
CA ASP A 255 0.59 0.53 15.03
C ASP A 255 1.88 0.29 15.84
N ARG A 256 3.01 0.13 15.14
CA ARG A 256 4.32 -0.04 15.81
C ARG A 256 4.73 1.18 16.63
N ALA A 257 4.45 2.39 16.10
CA ALA A 257 4.72 3.64 16.83
C ALA A 257 3.86 3.73 18.10
N GLY A 258 2.58 3.34 18.04
CA GLY A 258 1.70 3.26 19.20
C GLY A 258 2.25 2.33 20.29
N LEU A 259 2.63 1.11 19.93
CA LEU A 259 3.22 0.14 20.86
C LEU A 259 4.54 0.65 21.47
N LEU A 260 5.30 1.44 20.75
CA LEU A 260 6.57 2.00 21.21
C LEU A 260 6.34 3.13 22.23
N LEU A 261 5.33 3.96 21.99
CA LEU A 261 4.88 5.00 22.91
C LEU A 261 4.38 4.41 24.24
N ASP A 262 3.59 3.34 24.19
CA ASP A 262 3.12 2.64 25.40
C ASP A 262 4.28 2.08 26.20
N LYS A 263 5.25 1.43 25.56
CA LYS A 263 6.46 0.93 26.23
C LYS A 263 7.29 2.05 26.85
N TYR A 264 7.40 3.18 26.16
CA TYR A 264 8.11 4.35 26.67
C TYR A 264 7.41 4.91 27.90
N SER A 265 6.09 5.06 27.88
CA SER A 265 5.30 5.52 29.03
C SER A 265 5.52 4.64 30.26
N ASN A 266 5.40 3.32 30.09
CA ASN A 266 5.61 2.35 31.16
C ASN A 266 7.05 2.40 31.71
N PHE A 267 8.04 2.57 30.83
CA PHE A 267 9.44 2.73 31.25
C PHE A 267 9.65 4.02 32.03
N SER A 268 9.09 5.14 31.56
CA SER A 268 9.19 6.44 32.22
C SER A 268 8.58 6.42 33.63
N GLU A 269 7.43 5.76 33.80
CA GLU A 269 6.77 5.58 35.09
C GLU A 269 7.64 4.72 36.04
N ALA A 270 8.12 3.58 35.58
CA ALA A 270 9.00 2.72 36.38
C ALA A 270 10.28 3.43 36.80
N PHE A 271 10.81 4.26 35.91
CA PHE A 271 12.01 5.04 36.19
C PHE A 271 11.76 6.15 37.24
N SER A 272 10.64 6.86 37.16
CA SER A 272 10.23 7.85 38.13
C SER A 272 10.06 7.22 39.53
N ASN A 273 9.49 6.02 39.61
CA ASN A 273 9.36 5.27 40.85
C ASN A 273 10.73 4.88 41.47
N ILE A 274 11.73 4.61 40.63
CA ILE A 274 13.11 4.36 41.12
C ILE A 274 13.71 5.63 41.71
N ALA A 275 13.52 6.77 41.03
CA ALA A 275 14.02 8.06 41.52
C ALA A 275 13.43 8.40 42.89
N GLU A 276 12.12 8.24 43.08
CA GLU A 276 11.43 8.47 44.36
C GLU A 276 12.00 7.56 45.49
N LYS A 277 12.19 6.27 45.22
CA LYS A 277 12.75 5.33 46.18
C LYS A 277 14.20 5.62 46.54
N LEU A 278 14.98 6.17 45.61
CA LEU A 278 16.33 6.61 45.89
C LEU A 278 16.34 7.86 46.79
N GLU A 279 15.42 8.79 46.60
CA GLU A 279 15.21 9.95 47.42
C GLU A 279 14.82 9.57 48.86
N ASP A 280 13.86 8.67 49.05
CA ASP A 280 13.46 8.09 50.31
C ASP A 280 14.62 7.37 51.04
N ALA A 281 15.43 6.63 50.29
CA ALA A 281 16.60 5.94 50.82
C ALA A 281 17.69 6.93 51.32
N MET A 282 17.89 8.02 50.56
CA MET A 282 18.82 9.09 50.97
C MET A 282 18.35 9.81 52.21
N GLU A 283 17.06 10.15 52.32
CA GLU A 283 16.50 10.75 53.54
C GLU A 283 16.65 9.84 54.75
N SER A 284 16.38 8.55 54.59
CA SER A 284 16.55 7.54 55.64
C SER A 284 18.01 7.40 56.08
N TYR A 285 18.94 7.48 55.12
CA TYR A 285 20.39 7.49 55.40
C TYR A 285 20.80 8.72 56.19
N ASP A 286 20.33 9.90 55.80
CA ASP A 286 20.65 11.17 56.51
C ASP A 286 20.16 11.16 57.95
N VAL A 287 18.95 10.65 58.18
CA VAL A 287 18.41 10.49 59.54
C VAL A 287 19.26 9.53 60.37
N ALA A 288 19.66 8.39 59.80
CA ALA A 288 20.52 7.43 60.49
C ALA A 288 21.91 7.99 60.75
N HIS A 289 22.50 8.70 59.79
CA HIS A 289 23.82 9.33 59.91
C HIS A 289 23.82 10.41 61.02
N LYS A 290 22.79 11.27 61.06
CA LYS A 290 22.64 12.28 62.13
C LYS A 290 22.56 11.65 63.53
N ARG A 291 21.80 10.56 63.66
CA ARG A 291 21.71 9.82 64.96
C ARG A 291 23.03 9.20 65.35
N LEU A 292 23.86 8.83 64.43
CA LEU A 292 25.14 8.21 64.68
C LEU A 292 26.22 9.25 64.98
N THR A 293 26.27 10.41 64.31
CA THR A 293 27.42 11.33 64.31
C THR A 293 27.15 12.69 64.94
N ASP A 294 25.87 13.19 64.87
CA ASP A 294 25.64 14.61 65.18
C ASP A 294 24.82 14.84 66.44
N GLY A 295 25.30 15.80 67.25
CA GLY A 295 24.62 16.26 68.43
C GLY A 295 24.99 15.53 69.69
N LYS A 296 24.67 16.17 70.85
CA LYS A 296 25.04 15.68 72.24
C LYS A 296 24.46 14.30 72.55
N GLY A 297 23.49 13.83 71.83
CA GLY A 297 22.86 12.50 71.98
C GLY A 297 23.31 11.49 70.97
N SER A 298 24.20 11.81 69.99
CA SER A 298 24.67 10.87 69.01
C SER A 298 25.44 9.71 69.60
N LEU A 299 25.36 8.55 68.94
CA LEU A 299 26.10 7.38 69.40
C LEU A 299 27.62 7.66 69.50
N HIS A 300 28.17 8.44 68.54
CA HIS A 300 29.57 8.81 68.52
C HIS A 300 29.95 9.63 69.74
N THR A 301 29.17 10.68 70.02
CA THR A 301 29.43 11.53 71.22
C THR A 301 29.28 10.75 72.56
N GLN A 302 28.29 9.84 72.62
CA GLN A 302 28.14 9.00 73.83
C GLN A 302 29.30 8.02 73.99
N MET A 303 29.85 7.50 72.88
CA MET A 303 31.03 6.63 72.92
C MET A 303 32.30 7.41 73.28
N GLU A 304 32.48 8.65 72.81
CA GLU A 304 33.57 9.54 73.23
C GLU A 304 33.53 9.82 74.73
N LEU A 305 32.36 10.11 75.28
CA LEU A 305 32.17 10.30 76.74
C LEU A 305 32.48 9.03 77.55
N LEU A 306 32.21 7.83 77.01
CA LEU A 306 32.57 6.56 77.63
C LEU A 306 34.11 6.31 77.62
N GLU A 307 34.78 6.68 76.52
CA GLU A 307 36.25 6.63 76.46
C GLU A 307 36.91 7.59 77.40
N GLU A 308 36.40 8.83 77.54
CA GLU A 308 36.87 9.82 78.56
C GLU A 308 36.66 9.32 79.99
N ALA A 309 35.59 8.56 80.26
CA ALA A 309 35.33 7.92 81.54
C ALA A 309 36.21 6.67 81.80
N GLY A 310 37.17 6.35 80.94
CA GLY A 310 38.16 5.27 81.14
C GLY A 310 37.83 3.92 80.53
N MET A 311 36.73 3.78 79.78
CA MET A 311 36.38 2.56 78.98
C MET A 311 37.17 2.50 77.67
N LYS A 312 38.06 1.51 77.53
CA LYS A 312 38.81 1.33 76.27
C LYS A 312 38.21 0.25 75.42
N GLY A 313 37.75 0.62 74.19
CA GLY A 313 37.36 -0.31 73.17
C GLY A 313 38.59 -1.01 72.59
N LYS A 314 38.35 -2.24 71.97
CA LYS A 314 39.41 -2.98 71.26
C LYS A 314 39.86 -2.30 69.95
N LYS A 315 39.05 -1.39 69.39
CA LYS A 315 39.31 -0.62 68.14
C LYS A 315 39.05 0.85 68.43
N SER A 316 39.88 1.75 67.87
CA SER A 316 39.64 3.21 67.93
C SER A 316 38.32 3.56 67.18
N LEU A 317 37.58 4.49 67.78
CA LEU A 317 36.40 5.07 67.19
C LEU A 317 36.76 5.85 65.95
N THR A 318 36.20 5.45 64.84
CA THR A 318 36.31 6.20 63.60
C THR A 318 34.93 6.72 63.21
N LYS A 319 34.85 8.01 62.94
CA LYS A 319 33.64 8.66 62.47
C LYS A 319 33.30 8.10 61.07
N PRO A 320 32.08 7.58 60.80
CA PRO A 320 31.73 7.16 59.51
C PRO A 320 31.82 8.32 58.51
N LYS A 321 32.24 8.01 57.27
CA LYS A 321 32.25 9.00 56.18
C LYS A 321 30.81 9.30 55.75
N SER A 322 30.51 10.60 55.54
CA SER A 322 29.28 10.99 54.80
C SER A 322 29.34 10.43 53.39
N LEU A 323 28.21 10.08 52.84
CA LEU A 323 28.07 9.89 51.40
C LEU A 323 28.08 11.30 50.81
N ASP A 324 29.17 11.68 50.14
CA ASP A 324 29.28 12.91 49.38
C ASP A 324 28.58 12.76 48.03
#